data_731a656afa7f00df7065038ca822230a
#
_entry.id   731a656afa7f00df7065038ca822230a
#
_cell.length_a   1.000
_cell.length_b   1.000
_cell.length_c   1.000
_cell.angle_alpha   90.00
_cell.angle_beta   90.00
_cell.angle_gamma   90.00
#
_symmetry.space_group_name_H-M   'P 1'
#
loop_
_entity.id
_entity.type
_entity.pdbx_description
1 polymer ?
#
loop_
_entity_poly.entity_id
_entity_poly.type
_entity_poly.pdbx_seq_one_letter_code
_entity_poly.pdbx_strand_id
1 'polypeptide(L)'
;MNVHIESLNKSFGKAPALQNVSLTIRSGEFTTLLGPSGCGKTTLLRLIAGLETPDSGDIRFGEETIFSAAKRIHKPVHKRGLGMVFQDFALWPHMTVFENVAFGLRAAGRTAGLKDKVQEAIRLVRLAGFEQRRPSQLSGGQQQRVAFARAIVTEPQLILFDEPLSALDAVLREEMKAELMALVRALGMTALYVTHDQSEAMSMSDRIIVMQGGKILQAAAPEHIYRAPADPFVARFVGRSNWIDGELEMFRPEHVRWTGTAHDRSWEGKVIHTGYMGERYEIHIEVEAHGVWTAYHQERLPVGSPVTVYVSPQHIHGMNMKEDIAV
;
A
#
# COMPACT_ATOMS: atom_id res chain seq x y z
N MET A 1 -2.67 -10.62 -15.78
CA MET A 1 -2.35 -11.99 -15.27
C MET A 1 -2.69 -12.07 -13.79
N ASN A 2 -3.48 -13.05 -13.35
CA ASN A 2 -3.74 -13.26 -11.92
C ASN A 2 -2.52 -13.87 -11.22
N VAL A 3 -2.29 -13.48 -9.95
CA VAL A 3 -1.32 -14.12 -9.06
C VAL A 3 -2.07 -14.79 -7.94
N HIS A 4 -1.89 -16.10 -7.78
CA HIS A 4 -2.51 -16.87 -6.71
C HIS A 4 -1.44 -17.33 -5.73
N ILE A 5 -1.67 -17.08 -4.47
CA ILE A 5 -0.79 -17.47 -3.34
C ILE A 5 -1.65 -18.30 -2.40
N GLU A 6 -1.17 -19.51 -2.05
CA GLU A 6 -1.91 -20.46 -1.23
C GLU A 6 -1.03 -20.93 -0.08
N SER A 7 -1.49 -20.69 1.15
CA SER A 7 -0.89 -21.21 2.41
C SER A 7 0.60 -20.93 2.52
N LEU A 8 1.05 -19.75 2.10
CA LEU A 8 2.46 -19.39 2.05
C LEU A 8 3.00 -19.14 3.46
N ASN A 9 4.11 -19.81 3.79
CA ASN A 9 4.81 -19.65 5.06
C ASN A 9 6.27 -19.30 4.82
N LYS A 10 6.82 -18.45 5.70
CA LYS A 10 8.24 -18.08 5.71
C LYS A 10 8.70 -17.74 7.11
N SER A 11 9.84 -18.29 7.49
CA SER A 11 10.53 -17.97 8.75
C SER A 11 11.99 -17.64 8.50
N PHE A 12 12.57 -16.76 9.30
CA PHE A 12 13.98 -16.46 9.35
C PHE A 12 14.52 -16.97 10.71
N GLY A 13 15.18 -18.12 10.67
CA GLY A 13 15.53 -18.84 11.89
C GLY A 13 14.27 -19.24 12.67
N LYS A 14 14.10 -18.72 13.90
CA LYS A 14 12.91 -18.99 14.73
C LYS A 14 11.81 -17.92 14.60
N ALA A 15 12.08 -16.84 13.90
CA ALA A 15 11.12 -15.73 13.75
C ALA A 15 10.21 -15.96 12.53
N PRO A 16 8.90 -16.18 12.72
CA PRO A 16 7.96 -16.29 11.60
C PRO A 16 7.78 -14.92 10.94
N ALA A 17 8.00 -14.83 9.64
CA ALA A 17 7.80 -13.63 8.84
C ALA A 17 6.45 -13.66 8.11
N LEU A 18 6.01 -14.83 7.65
CA LEU A 18 4.69 -15.07 7.09
C LEU A 18 4.09 -16.35 7.66
N GLN A 19 2.79 -16.32 7.96
CA GLN A 19 2.05 -17.39 8.57
C GLN A 19 0.76 -17.68 7.80
N ASN A 20 0.74 -18.76 7.03
CA ASN A 20 -0.41 -19.25 6.27
C ASN A 20 -1.08 -18.15 5.41
N VAL A 21 -0.26 -17.40 4.65
CA VAL A 21 -0.75 -16.31 3.82
C VAL A 21 -1.35 -16.86 2.53
N SER A 22 -2.64 -16.56 2.30
CA SER A 22 -3.35 -16.87 1.06
C SER A 22 -3.97 -15.59 0.50
N LEU A 23 -3.77 -15.33 -0.78
CA LEU A 23 -4.37 -14.18 -1.47
C LEU A 23 -4.36 -14.35 -2.99
N THR A 24 -5.21 -13.59 -3.66
CA THR A 24 -5.22 -13.47 -5.11
C THR A 24 -5.06 -12.01 -5.51
N ILE A 25 -4.10 -11.71 -6.40
CA ILE A 25 -3.97 -10.41 -7.07
C ILE A 25 -4.58 -10.56 -8.45
N ARG A 26 -5.58 -9.75 -8.77
CA ARG A 26 -6.31 -9.85 -10.05
C ARG A 26 -5.55 -9.15 -11.18
N SER A 27 -5.73 -9.64 -12.38
CA SER A 27 -5.14 -9.03 -13.59
C SER A 27 -5.61 -7.59 -13.77
N GLY A 28 -4.67 -6.67 -13.97
CA GLY A 28 -4.94 -5.24 -14.14
C GLY A 28 -5.27 -4.48 -12.85
N GLU A 29 -5.30 -5.16 -11.70
CA GLU A 29 -5.58 -4.55 -10.39
C GLU A 29 -4.30 -3.91 -9.80
N PHE A 30 -4.44 -2.74 -9.22
CA PHE A 30 -3.43 -2.12 -8.37
C PHE A 30 -3.68 -2.52 -6.92
N THR A 31 -2.97 -3.53 -6.44
CA THR A 31 -3.11 -4.08 -5.10
C THR A 31 -2.02 -3.54 -4.18
N THR A 32 -2.38 -3.03 -3.00
CA THR A 32 -1.41 -2.54 -2.01
C THR A 32 -1.33 -3.44 -0.78
N LEU A 33 -0.11 -3.81 -0.38
CA LEU A 33 0.19 -4.39 0.92
C LEU A 33 0.45 -3.26 1.91
N LEU A 34 -0.41 -3.13 2.91
CA LEU A 34 -0.35 -2.09 3.93
C LEU A 34 -0.18 -2.73 5.31
N GLY A 35 0.64 -2.13 6.17
CA GLY A 35 0.86 -2.62 7.54
C GLY A 35 2.09 -1.99 8.19
N PRO A 36 2.29 -2.18 9.50
CA PRO A 36 3.43 -1.64 10.22
C PRO A 36 4.75 -2.26 9.74
N SER A 37 5.86 -1.61 10.08
CA SER A 37 7.20 -2.13 9.81
C SER A 37 7.37 -3.52 10.43
N GLY A 38 8.00 -4.46 9.68
CA GLY A 38 8.23 -5.81 10.14
C GLY A 38 7.02 -6.77 10.07
N CYS A 39 5.86 -6.38 9.55
CA CYS A 39 4.70 -7.27 9.46
C CYS A 39 4.74 -8.30 8.30
N GLY A 40 5.80 -8.29 7.46
CA GLY A 40 5.99 -9.28 6.40
C GLY A 40 5.75 -8.83 4.97
N LYS A 41 5.36 -7.57 4.69
CA LYS A 41 5.06 -7.03 3.35
C LYS A 41 6.20 -7.25 2.33
N THR A 42 7.38 -6.72 2.64
CA THR A 42 8.58 -6.86 1.79
C THR A 42 8.99 -8.32 1.65
N THR A 43 8.81 -9.14 2.70
CA THR A 43 9.05 -10.59 2.61
C THR A 43 8.12 -11.23 1.59
N LEU A 44 6.80 -10.97 1.67
CA LEU A 44 5.83 -11.48 0.71
C LEU A 44 6.16 -11.05 -0.73
N LEU A 45 6.48 -9.78 -0.92
CA LEU A 45 6.87 -9.25 -2.22
C LEU A 45 8.13 -9.96 -2.77
N ARG A 46 9.16 -10.17 -1.94
CA ARG A 46 10.39 -10.85 -2.34
C ARG A 46 10.18 -12.34 -2.65
N LEU A 47 9.26 -13.01 -1.96
CA LEU A 47 8.87 -14.39 -2.27
C LEU A 47 8.18 -14.48 -3.64
N ILE A 48 7.28 -13.54 -3.96
CA ILE A 48 6.64 -13.44 -5.28
C ILE A 48 7.68 -13.14 -6.36
N ALA A 49 8.63 -12.23 -6.08
CA ALA A 49 9.74 -11.93 -6.98
C ALA A 49 10.68 -13.12 -7.21
N GLY A 50 10.80 -14.02 -6.22
CA GLY A 50 11.75 -15.14 -6.21
C GLY A 50 13.14 -14.75 -5.69
N LEU A 51 13.24 -13.60 -5.02
CA LEU A 51 14.44 -13.15 -4.31
C LEU A 51 14.62 -13.88 -2.99
N GLU A 52 13.52 -14.42 -2.45
CA GLU A 52 13.48 -15.29 -1.29
C GLU A 52 12.73 -16.57 -1.64
N THR A 53 12.95 -17.63 -0.88
CA THR A 53 12.27 -18.92 -1.07
C THR A 53 11.29 -19.15 0.07
N PRO A 54 10.00 -19.45 -0.22
CA PRO A 54 9.05 -19.86 0.81
C PRO A 54 9.45 -21.17 1.49
N ASP A 55 9.05 -21.37 2.75
CA ASP A 55 9.24 -22.62 3.45
C ASP A 55 8.16 -23.65 3.09
N SER A 56 6.93 -23.18 2.82
CA SER A 56 5.81 -24.00 2.34
C SER A 56 4.78 -23.15 1.58
N GLY A 57 3.81 -23.83 0.94
CA GLY A 57 2.75 -23.21 0.15
C GLY A 57 3.05 -23.20 -1.34
N ASP A 58 2.21 -22.47 -2.09
CA ASP A 58 2.24 -22.42 -3.54
C ASP A 58 2.11 -20.97 -4.05
N ILE A 59 2.79 -20.68 -5.17
CA ILE A 59 2.65 -19.42 -5.94
C ILE A 59 2.40 -19.77 -7.41
N ARG A 60 1.32 -19.22 -7.98
CA ARG A 60 0.97 -19.40 -9.39
C ARG A 60 0.77 -18.04 -10.09
N PHE A 61 1.23 -17.94 -11.32
CA PHE A 61 0.99 -16.82 -12.23
C PHE A 61 0.07 -17.29 -13.36
N GLY A 62 -1.22 -16.93 -13.32
CA GLY A 62 -2.24 -17.57 -14.12
C GLY A 62 -2.25 -19.07 -13.87
N GLU A 63 -2.08 -19.84 -14.93
CA GLU A 63 -2.03 -21.32 -14.87
C GLU A 63 -0.63 -21.86 -14.53
N GLU A 64 0.40 -21.02 -14.60
CA GLU A 64 1.78 -21.46 -14.39
C GLU A 64 2.16 -21.52 -12.90
N THR A 65 2.60 -22.68 -12.41
CA THR A 65 3.16 -22.81 -11.06
C THR A 65 4.58 -22.24 -11.03
N ILE A 66 4.77 -21.19 -10.24
CA ILE A 66 6.06 -20.49 -10.07
C ILE A 66 6.85 -21.06 -8.91
N PHE A 67 6.14 -21.41 -7.84
CA PHE A 67 6.69 -22.09 -6.68
C PHE A 67 5.67 -23.09 -6.13
N SER A 68 6.14 -24.28 -5.75
CA SER A 68 5.37 -25.25 -5.00
C SER A 68 6.31 -26.09 -4.13
N ALA A 69 6.16 -25.99 -2.82
CA ALA A 69 6.93 -26.79 -1.90
C ALA A 69 6.62 -28.28 -2.07
N ALA A 70 5.34 -28.64 -2.21
CA ALA A 70 4.89 -30.02 -2.37
C ALA A 70 5.40 -30.66 -3.67
N LYS A 71 5.36 -29.90 -4.79
CA LYS A 71 5.81 -30.37 -6.12
C LYS A 71 7.29 -30.15 -6.37
N ARG A 72 8.03 -29.52 -5.43
CA ARG A 72 9.45 -29.13 -5.57
C ARG A 72 9.70 -28.25 -6.81
N ILE A 73 8.79 -27.37 -7.12
CA ILE A 73 8.91 -26.41 -8.23
C ILE A 73 9.44 -25.10 -7.68
N HIS A 74 10.51 -24.58 -8.30
CA HIS A 74 11.04 -23.25 -8.00
C HIS A 74 11.54 -22.58 -9.27
N LYS A 75 10.72 -21.71 -9.85
CA LYS A 75 11.09 -20.94 -11.05
C LYS A 75 12.04 -19.79 -10.63
N PRO A 76 13.26 -19.72 -11.25
CA PRO A 76 14.22 -18.67 -10.87
C PRO A 76 13.73 -17.27 -11.28
N VAL A 77 14.20 -16.23 -10.57
CA VAL A 77 13.80 -14.83 -10.71
C VAL A 77 13.71 -14.36 -12.17
N HIS A 78 14.79 -14.56 -12.94
CA HIS A 78 14.91 -14.09 -14.32
C HIS A 78 13.93 -14.75 -15.31
N LYS A 79 13.26 -15.83 -14.89
CA LYS A 79 12.24 -16.52 -15.70
C LYS A 79 10.80 -16.17 -15.27
N ARG A 80 10.60 -15.41 -14.19
CA ARG A 80 9.26 -15.08 -13.69
C ARG A 80 8.53 -14.01 -14.51
N GLY A 81 9.23 -13.27 -15.37
CA GLY A 81 8.62 -12.30 -16.30
C GLY A 81 7.96 -11.11 -15.60
N LEU A 82 8.50 -10.67 -14.48
CA LEU A 82 8.01 -9.54 -13.72
C LEU A 82 8.98 -8.35 -13.75
N GLY A 83 8.46 -7.14 -13.51
CA GLY A 83 9.25 -5.94 -13.23
C GLY A 83 9.33 -5.68 -11.72
N MET A 84 10.40 -5.05 -11.26
CA MET A 84 10.52 -4.67 -9.85
C MET A 84 11.18 -3.31 -9.70
N VAL A 85 10.61 -2.48 -8.81
CA VAL A 85 11.14 -1.20 -8.37
C VAL A 85 11.46 -1.30 -6.89
N PHE A 86 12.72 -1.07 -6.54
CA PHE A 86 13.23 -1.15 -5.18
C PHE A 86 13.16 0.20 -4.47
N GLN A 87 13.19 0.18 -3.16
CA GLN A 87 13.12 1.36 -2.29
C GLN A 87 14.26 2.36 -2.53
N ASP A 88 15.47 1.86 -2.78
CA ASP A 88 16.69 2.64 -3.05
C ASP A 88 16.95 2.85 -4.53
N PHE A 89 15.92 2.64 -5.39
CA PHE A 89 15.97 2.66 -6.86
C PHE A 89 16.92 1.62 -7.47
N ALA A 90 17.93 1.14 -6.77
CA ALA A 90 18.93 0.15 -7.19
C ALA A 90 19.49 0.41 -8.60
N LEU A 91 19.83 1.66 -8.91
CA LEU A 91 20.44 2.03 -10.18
C LEU A 91 21.94 1.71 -10.17
N TRP A 92 22.45 1.21 -11.29
CA TRP A 92 23.88 1.02 -11.47
C TRP A 92 24.57 2.39 -11.67
N PRO A 93 25.43 2.84 -10.74
CA PRO A 93 25.93 4.22 -10.73
C PRO A 93 26.93 4.49 -11.86
N HIS A 94 27.57 3.46 -12.40
CA HIS A 94 28.52 3.53 -13.50
C HIS A 94 27.88 3.50 -14.89
N MET A 95 26.60 3.16 -14.98
CA MET A 95 25.81 3.08 -16.21
C MET A 95 25.06 4.39 -16.45
N THR A 96 24.84 4.73 -17.72
CA THR A 96 23.94 5.81 -18.13
C THR A 96 22.47 5.43 -17.91
N VAL A 97 21.55 6.39 -18.05
CA VAL A 97 20.09 6.14 -18.05
C VAL A 97 19.73 5.09 -19.09
N PHE A 98 20.23 5.26 -20.32
CA PHE A 98 20.00 4.30 -21.40
C PHE A 98 20.47 2.89 -21.04
N GLU A 99 21.67 2.77 -20.48
CA GLU A 99 22.24 1.47 -20.10
C GLU A 99 21.51 0.82 -18.94
N ASN A 100 21.11 1.59 -17.92
CA ASN A 100 20.27 1.10 -16.82
C ASN A 100 18.95 0.51 -17.34
N VAL A 101 18.27 1.23 -18.23
CA VAL A 101 16.99 0.77 -18.80
C VAL A 101 17.22 -0.43 -19.75
N ALA A 102 18.26 -0.40 -20.59
CA ALA A 102 18.57 -1.47 -21.55
C ALA A 102 18.99 -2.79 -20.88
N PHE A 103 19.45 -2.75 -19.62
CA PHE A 103 20.07 -3.91 -18.96
C PHE A 103 19.18 -5.15 -18.96
N GLY A 104 17.90 -5.01 -18.59
CA GLY A 104 16.97 -6.15 -18.52
C GLY A 104 16.75 -6.82 -19.87
N LEU A 105 16.65 -6.04 -20.97
CA LEU A 105 16.52 -6.57 -22.31
C LEU A 105 17.80 -7.30 -22.77
N ARG A 106 18.98 -6.72 -22.48
CA ARG A 106 20.28 -7.35 -22.78
C ARG A 106 20.47 -8.66 -22.03
N ALA A 107 20.19 -8.66 -20.72
CA ALA A 107 20.30 -9.86 -19.88
C ALA A 107 19.37 -11.00 -20.35
N ALA A 108 18.20 -10.65 -20.87
CA ALA A 108 17.24 -11.59 -21.46
C ALA A 108 17.56 -12.01 -22.91
N GLY A 109 18.64 -11.52 -23.50
CA GLY A 109 19.00 -11.77 -24.94
C GLY A 109 18.04 -11.11 -25.94
N ARG A 110 17.14 -10.19 -25.49
CA ARG A 110 16.12 -9.51 -26.30
C ARG A 110 16.68 -8.24 -26.93
N THR A 111 17.60 -8.40 -27.92
CA THR A 111 18.33 -7.27 -28.53
C THR A 111 17.65 -6.70 -29.78
N ALA A 112 16.70 -7.41 -30.37
CA ALA A 112 15.95 -6.90 -31.52
C ALA A 112 15.11 -5.68 -31.15
N GLY A 113 15.31 -4.54 -31.84
CA GLY A 113 14.62 -3.27 -31.55
C GLY A 113 14.97 -2.66 -30.20
N LEU A 114 16.09 -3.06 -29.55
CA LEU A 114 16.47 -2.64 -28.21
C LEU A 114 16.48 -1.13 -28.04
N LYS A 115 17.09 -0.41 -29.03
CA LYS A 115 17.21 1.05 -28.97
C LYS A 115 15.85 1.72 -28.93
N ASP A 116 14.92 1.30 -29.80
CA ASP A 116 13.59 1.89 -29.90
C ASP A 116 12.76 1.60 -28.63
N LYS A 117 12.80 0.36 -28.09
CA LYS A 117 12.13 -0.01 -26.84
C LYS A 117 12.66 0.78 -25.65
N VAL A 118 13.97 0.96 -25.55
CA VAL A 118 14.58 1.73 -24.47
C VAL A 118 14.20 3.21 -24.57
N GLN A 119 14.25 3.79 -25.77
CA GLN A 119 13.83 5.17 -25.99
C GLN A 119 12.35 5.38 -25.68
N GLU A 120 11.49 4.42 -26.04
CA GLU A 120 10.07 4.46 -25.70
C GLU A 120 9.85 4.43 -24.19
N ALA A 121 10.50 3.50 -23.47
CA ALA A 121 10.41 3.43 -22.01
C ALA A 121 10.88 4.72 -21.32
N ILE A 122 11.99 5.33 -21.81
CA ILE A 122 12.51 6.61 -21.30
C ILE A 122 11.52 7.74 -21.59
N ARG A 123 10.86 7.77 -22.75
CA ARG A 123 9.84 8.76 -23.10
C ARG A 123 8.58 8.64 -22.23
N LEU A 124 8.11 7.41 -21.99
CA LEU A 124 6.96 7.13 -21.13
C LEU A 124 7.14 7.68 -19.72
N VAL A 125 8.35 7.67 -19.19
CA VAL A 125 8.68 8.25 -17.87
C VAL A 125 9.16 9.71 -17.93
N ARG A 126 8.98 10.42 -19.07
CA ARG A 126 9.34 11.83 -19.28
C ARG A 126 10.81 12.14 -19.03
N LEU A 127 11.71 11.26 -19.45
CA LEU A 127 13.16 11.42 -19.35
C LEU A 127 13.86 11.55 -20.73
N ALA A 128 13.13 11.91 -21.79
CA ALA A 128 13.71 12.19 -23.11
C ALA A 128 14.79 13.28 -22.99
N GLY A 129 15.96 13.05 -23.60
CA GLY A 129 17.14 13.93 -23.52
C GLY A 129 18.07 13.65 -22.33
N PHE A 130 17.74 12.67 -21.47
CA PHE A 130 18.59 12.30 -20.33
C PHE A 130 19.33 10.97 -20.54
N GLU A 131 19.24 10.37 -21.71
CA GLU A 131 19.73 9.02 -22.04
C GLU A 131 21.19 8.79 -21.68
N GLN A 132 22.04 9.82 -21.85
CA GLN A 132 23.50 9.77 -21.63
C GLN A 132 23.90 10.17 -20.19
N ARG A 133 22.98 10.66 -19.36
CA ARG A 133 23.28 11.02 -17.98
C ARG A 133 23.47 9.78 -17.13
N ARG A 134 24.31 9.92 -16.09
CA ARG A 134 24.47 8.91 -15.03
C ARG A 134 23.58 9.22 -13.83
N PRO A 135 23.27 8.26 -12.95
CA PRO A 135 22.45 8.47 -11.77
C PRO A 135 22.90 9.66 -10.89
N SER A 136 24.21 9.89 -10.74
CA SER A 136 24.75 11.01 -9.97
C SER A 136 24.43 12.40 -10.54
N GLN A 137 23.96 12.49 -11.76
CA GLN A 137 23.60 13.72 -12.47
C GLN A 137 22.06 13.95 -12.48
N LEU A 138 21.32 13.13 -11.73
CA LEU A 138 19.85 13.14 -11.69
C LEU A 138 19.34 13.48 -10.29
N SER A 139 18.21 14.18 -10.23
CA SER A 139 17.45 14.34 -8.97
C SER A 139 16.86 13.00 -8.53
N GLY A 140 16.44 12.89 -7.24
CA GLY A 140 15.81 11.67 -6.70
C GLY A 140 14.58 11.22 -7.51
N GLY A 141 13.70 12.14 -7.89
CA GLY A 141 12.53 11.82 -8.73
C GLY A 141 12.93 11.37 -10.15
N GLN A 142 14.01 11.93 -10.72
CA GLN A 142 14.55 11.47 -12.01
C GLN A 142 15.14 10.07 -11.90
N GLN A 143 15.87 9.76 -10.82
CA GLN A 143 16.38 8.41 -10.56
C GLN A 143 15.25 7.40 -10.42
N GLN A 144 14.19 7.76 -9.73
CA GLN A 144 13.00 6.93 -9.59
C GLN A 144 12.34 6.64 -10.95
N ARG A 145 12.19 7.65 -11.81
CA ARG A 145 11.67 7.46 -13.17
C ARG A 145 12.58 6.53 -14.00
N VAL A 146 13.90 6.58 -13.83
CA VAL A 146 14.80 5.60 -14.46
C VAL A 146 14.52 4.18 -13.95
N ALA A 147 14.30 4.00 -12.63
CA ALA A 147 13.93 2.70 -12.07
C ALA A 147 12.60 2.18 -12.63
N PHE A 148 11.61 3.06 -12.82
CA PHE A 148 10.35 2.71 -13.50
C PHE A 148 10.57 2.31 -14.96
N ALA A 149 11.30 3.10 -15.73
CA ALA A 149 11.61 2.77 -17.12
C ALA A 149 12.30 1.40 -17.25
N ARG A 150 13.26 1.11 -16.36
CA ARG A 150 13.95 -0.18 -16.28
C ARG A 150 12.99 -1.33 -15.96
N ALA A 151 12.01 -1.11 -15.08
CA ALA A 151 11.06 -2.13 -14.70
C ALA A 151 10.03 -2.45 -15.80
N ILE A 152 9.63 -1.44 -16.61
CA ILE A 152 8.60 -1.59 -17.64
C ILE A 152 9.15 -1.95 -19.02
N VAL A 153 10.43 -1.70 -19.33
CA VAL A 153 11.01 -1.89 -20.67
C VAL A 153 10.91 -3.34 -21.18
N THR A 154 10.81 -4.31 -20.26
CA THR A 154 10.65 -5.73 -20.60
C THR A 154 9.19 -6.11 -20.84
N GLU A 155 8.26 -5.15 -20.75
CA GLU A 155 6.81 -5.33 -20.91
C GLU A 155 6.26 -6.42 -19.96
N PRO A 156 6.49 -6.30 -18.62
CA PRO A 156 6.06 -7.31 -17.68
C PRO A 156 4.53 -7.27 -17.49
N GLN A 157 3.91 -8.42 -17.23
CA GLN A 157 2.49 -8.47 -16.86
C GLN A 157 2.23 -8.14 -15.39
N LEU A 158 3.26 -8.28 -14.54
CA LEU A 158 3.23 -7.96 -13.12
C LEU A 158 4.40 -7.04 -12.77
N ILE A 159 4.11 -5.95 -12.09
CA ILE A 159 5.13 -5.07 -11.54
C ILE A 159 5.03 -5.03 -10.02
N LEU A 160 6.17 -5.13 -9.35
CA LEU A 160 6.32 -5.13 -7.90
C LEU A 160 7.00 -3.83 -7.47
N PHE A 161 6.43 -3.15 -6.48
CA PHE A 161 6.95 -1.91 -5.92
C PHE A 161 7.25 -2.10 -4.43
N ASP A 162 8.52 -2.00 -4.02
CA ASP A 162 8.96 -2.10 -2.62
C ASP A 162 9.21 -0.69 -2.08
N GLU A 163 8.20 -0.05 -1.47
CA GLU A 163 8.22 1.30 -0.91
C GLU A 163 8.87 2.36 -1.84
N PRO A 164 8.48 2.45 -3.12
CA PRO A 164 9.24 3.20 -4.13
C PRO A 164 9.25 4.71 -3.89
N LEU A 165 8.29 5.26 -3.13
CA LEU A 165 8.15 6.71 -2.90
C LEU A 165 8.72 7.16 -1.56
N SER A 166 9.19 6.26 -0.71
CA SER A 166 9.60 6.56 0.67
C SER A 166 10.80 7.51 0.77
N ALA A 167 11.68 7.54 -0.22
CA ALA A 167 12.87 8.39 -0.26
C ALA A 167 12.61 9.81 -0.79
N LEU A 168 11.38 10.16 -1.17
CA LEU A 168 11.02 11.44 -1.75
C LEU A 168 10.45 12.41 -0.71
N ASP A 169 10.67 13.72 -0.92
CA ASP A 169 9.96 14.75 -0.20
C ASP A 169 8.45 14.76 -0.48
N ALA A 170 7.66 15.44 0.34
CA ALA A 170 6.20 15.38 0.28
C ALA A 170 5.62 15.90 -1.05
N VAL A 171 6.18 16.98 -1.63
CA VAL A 171 5.67 17.58 -2.87
C VAL A 171 5.94 16.64 -4.04
N LEU A 172 7.18 16.18 -4.18
CA LEU A 172 7.58 15.27 -5.24
C LEU A 172 6.86 13.92 -5.12
N ARG A 173 6.58 13.45 -3.90
CA ARG A 173 5.84 12.21 -3.66
C ARG A 173 4.43 12.29 -4.23
N GLU A 174 3.69 13.40 -4.02
CA GLU A 174 2.37 13.58 -4.58
C GLU A 174 2.36 13.60 -6.12
N GLU A 175 3.32 14.28 -6.73
CA GLU A 175 3.49 14.28 -8.19
C GLU A 175 3.77 12.87 -8.72
N MET A 176 4.70 12.15 -8.08
CA MET A 176 5.10 10.81 -8.49
C MET A 176 3.99 9.77 -8.30
N LYS A 177 3.12 9.91 -7.29
CA LYS A 177 1.93 9.05 -7.13
C LYS A 177 1.03 9.14 -8.36
N ALA A 178 0.67 10.35 -8.76
CA ALA A 178 -0.20 10.57 -9.92
C ALA A 178 0.41 10.02 -11.22
N GLU A 179 1.71 10.25 -11.44
CA GLU A 179 2.42 9.76 -12.62
C GLU A 179 2.50 8.22 -12.64
N LEU A 180 2.82 7.60 -11.50
CA LEU A 180 2.90 6.15 -11.38
C LEU A 180 1.54 5.49 -11.69
N MET A 181 0.46 6.03 -11.11
CA MET A 181 -0.90 5.53 -11.38
C MET A 181 -1.28 5.65 -12.85
N ALA A 182 -1.01 6.81 -13.46
CA ALA A 182 -1.28 7.03 -14.88
C ALA A 182 -0.50 6.04 -15.75
N LEU A 183 0.78 5.79 -15.44
CA LEU A 183 1.63 4.85 -16.17
C LEU A 183 1.13 3.41 -16.06
N VAL A 184 0.87 2.93 -14.84
CA VAL A 184 0.40 1.55 -14.60
C VAL A 184 -0.93 1.30 -15.30
N ARG A 185 -1.87 2.26 -15.22
CA ARG A 185 -3.18 2.17 -15.88
C ARG A 185 -3.08 2.22 -17.41
N ALA A 186 -2.27 3.13 -17.94
CA ALA A 186 -2.09 3.27 -19.39
C ALA A 186 -1.49 1.99 -20.02
N LEU A 187 -0.64 1.27 -19.29
CA LEU A 187 -0.02 0.03 -19.73
C LEU A 187 -0.85 -1.22 -19.39
N GLY A 188 -1.97 -1.10 -18.69
CA GLY A 188 -2.84 -2.23 -18.29
C GLY A 188 -2.14 -3.29 -17.44
N MET A 189 -1.10 -2.88 -16.67
CA MET A 189 -0.30 -3.81 -15.88
C MET A 189 -0.98 -4.17 -14.57
N THR A 190 -0.72 -5.37 -14.09
CA THR A 190 -1.02 -5.77 -12.70
C THR A 190 0.08 -5.22 -11.79
N ALA A 191 -0.30 -4.59 -10.68
CA ALA A 191 0.66 -4.00 -9.74
C ALA A 191 0.48 -4.54 -8.34
N LEU A 192 1.60 -4.86 -7.68
CA LEU A 192 1.66 -5.10 -6.24
C LEU A 192 2.56 -4.04 -5.62
N TYR A 193 1.98 -3.22 -4.77
CA TYR A 193 2.63 -2.07 -4.16
C TYR A 193 2.79 -2.29 -2.64
N VAL A 194 3.98 -2.10 -2.11
CA VAL A 194 4.25 -2.15 -0.67
C VAL A 194 4.43 -0.74 -0.17
N THR A 195 3.71 -0.39 0.89
CA THR A 195 3.89 0.87 1.61
C THR A 195 3.52 0.72 3.08
N HIS A 196 3.99 1.64 3.90
CA HIS A 196 3.51 1.88 5.26
C HIS A 196 2.68 3.18 5.34
N ASP A 197 2.57 3.92 4.24
CA ASP A 197 1.79 5.16 4.14
C ASP A 197 0.33 4.85 3.79
N GLN A 198 -0.57 5.23 4.71
CA GLN A 198 -2.01 5.03 4.56
C GLN A 198 -2.59 5.89 3.42
N SER A 199 -2.06 7.10 3.23
CA SER A 199 -2.52 8.02 2.17
C SER A 199 -2.21 7.44 0.79
N GLU A 200 -1.02 6.85 0.59
CA GLU A 200 -0.68 6.13 -0.64
C GLU A 200 -1.64 4.96 -0.87
N ALA A 201 -1.81 4.09 0.12
CA ALA A 201 -2.68 2.93 0.01
C ALA A 201 -4.12 3.33 -0.33
N MET A 202 -4.68 4.33 0.38
CA MET A 202 -6.07 4.77 0.20
C MET A 202 -6.30 5.46 -1.15
N SER A 203 -5.32 6.22 -1.67
CA SER A 203 -5.50 7.03 -2.88
C SER A 203 -5.14 6.31 -4.18
N MET A 204 -4.30 5.27 -4.12
CA MET A 204 -3.75 4.61 -5.31
C MET A 204 -4.37 3.24 -5.60
N SER A 205 -4.93 2.55 -4.59
CA SER A 205 -5.27 1.15 -4.70
C SER A 205 -6.69 0.89 -5.20
N ASP A 206 -6.83 -0.14 -6.02
CA ASP A 206 -8.13 -0.77 -6.26
C ASP A 206 -8.48 -1.74 -5.10
N ARG A 207 -7.44 -2.31 -4.47
CA ARG A 207 -7.56 -3.22 -3.33
C ARG A 207 -6.41 -3.02 -2.35
N ILE A 208 -6.73 -2.96 -1.05
CA ILE A 208 -5.74 -2.93 0.03
C ILE A 208 -5.78 -4.27 0.77
N ILE A 209 -4.59 -4.79 1.08
CA ILE A 209 -4.38 -5.96 1.93
C ILE A 209 -3.68 -5.47 3.19
N VAL A 210 -4.39 -5.48 4.32
CA VAL A 210 -3.82 -5.07 5.61
C VAL A 210 -3.16 -6.26 6.27
N MET A 211 -1.88 -6.11 6.64
CA MET A 211 -1.06 -7.15 7.25
C MET A 211 -0.59 -6.78 8.65
N GLN A 212 -0.59 -7.77 9.56
CA GLN A 212 0.01 -7.65 10.89
C GLN A 212 0.58 -9.01 11.31
N GLY A 213 1.79 -9.01 11.91
CA GLY A 213 2.40 -10.22 12.46
C GLY A 213 2.53 -11.39 11.47
N GLY A 214 2.80 -11.12 10.20
CA GLY A 214 2.93 -12.13 9.15
C GLY A 214 1.61 -12.71 8.64
N LYS A 215 0.46 -12.11 8.98
CA LYS A 215 -0.88 -12.56 8.58
C LYS A 215 -1.62 -11.44 7.84
N ILE A 216 -2.56 -11.82 6.98
CA ILE A 216 -3.54 -10.91 6.39
C ILE A 216 -4.70 -10.79 7.39
N LEU A 217 -5.05 -9.54 7.73
CA LEU A 217 -6.19 -9.24 8.60
C LEU A 217 -7.44 -8.90 7.79
N GLN A 218 -7.27 -8.14 6.71
CA GLN A 218 -8.37 -7.76 5.82
C GLN A 218 -7.86 -7.49 4.42
N ALA A 219 -8.68 -7.81 3.41
CA ALA A 219 -8.38 -7.52 2.01
C ALA A 219 -9.65 -7.03 1.30
N ALA A 220 -9.72 -5.73 0.98
CA ALA A 220 -10.91 -5.11 0.38
C ALA A 220 -10.56 -3.82 -0.38
N ALA A 221 -11.56 -3.20 -1.04
CA ALA A 221 -11.43 -1.86 -1.59
C ALA A 221 -11.15 -0.83 -0.46
N PRO A 222 -10.44 0.28 -0.76
CA PRO A 222 -10.07 1.30 0.24
C PRO A 222 -11.25 1.78 1.09
N GLU A 223 -12.37 2.10 0.46
CA GLU A 223 -13.56 2.59 1.16
C GLU A 223 -14.11 1.56 2.15
N HIS A 224 -14.06 0.28 1.81
CA HIS A 224 -14.54 -0.79 2.69
C HIS A 224 -13.60 -0.99 3.88
N ILE A 225 -12.28 -0.98 3.67
CA ILE A 225 -11.27 -1.02 4.76
C ILE A 225 -11.51 0.11 5.77
N TYR A 226 -11.82 1.31 5.27
CA TYR A 226 -12.03 2.48 6.12
C TYR A 226 -13.36 2.46 6.87
N ARG A 227 -14.47 2.13 6.18
CA ARG A 227 -15.83 2.19 6.72
C ARG A 227 -16.23 0.98 7.54
N ALA A 228 -15.72 -0.21 7.17
CA ALA A 228 -16.03 -1.49 7.78
C ALA A 228 -14.73 -2.27 8.07
N PRO A 229 -13.89 -1.79 9.00
CA PRO A 229 -12.68 -2.50 9.40
C PRO A 229 -13.05 -3.82 10.09
N ALA A 230 -12.28 -4.89 9.76
CA ALA A 230 -12.58 -6.24 10.23
C ALA A 230 -12.22 -6.47 11.71
N ASP A 231 -11.30 -5.67 12.24
CA ASP A 231 -10.89 -5.74 13.64
C ASP A 231 -10.40 -4.38 14.18
N PRO A 232 -10.21 -4.25 15.52
CA PRO A 232 -9.77 -3.00 16.14
C PRO A 232 -8.40 -2.51 15.66
N PHE A 233 -7.49 -3.42 15.30
CA PHE A 233 -6.19 -3.02 14.75
C PHE A 233 -6.37 -2.32 13.39
N VAL A 234 -7.12 -2.92 12.47
CA VAL A 234 -7.39 -2.32 11.14
C VAL A 234 -8.07 -0.96 11.31
N ALA A 235 -9.06 -0.85 12.22
CA ALA A 235 -9.76 0.40 12.50
C ALA A 235 -8.83 1.52 12.95
N ARG A 236 -7.88 1.22 13.85
CA ARG A 236 -6.89 2.20 14.36
C ARG A 236 -5.75 2.46 13.40
N PHE A 237 -5.35 1.43 12.66
CA PHE A 237 -4.24 1.51 11.73
C PHE A 237 -4.62 2.26 10.45
N VAL A 238 -5.88 2.16 9.99
CA VAL A 238 -6.37 2.84 8.79
C VAL A 238 -7.26 4.02 9.17
N GLY A 239 -6.61 5.16 9.43
CA GLY A 239 -7.28 6.38 9.84
C GLY A 239 -7.61 6.43 11.34
N ARG A 240 -8.07 7.59 11.80
CA ARG A 240 -8.47 7.80 13.18
C ARG A 240 -9.83 7.17 13.46
N SER A 241 -10.03 6.70 14.68
CA SER A 241 -11.29 6.09 15.14
C SER A 241 -11.59 6.50 16.58
N ASN A 242 -12.84 6.77 16.85
CA ASN A 242 -13.39 6.95 18.19
C ASN A 242 -14.06 5.65 18.62
N TRP A 243 -13.98 5.33 19.91
CA TRP A 243 -14.39 4.04 20.44
C TRP A 243 -15.48 4.20 21.48
N ILE A 244 -16.46 3.30 21.44
CA ILE A 244 -17.56 3.20 22.40
C ILE A 244 -17.43 1.82 23.06
N ASP A 245 -17.71 1.75 24.37
CA ASP A 245 -17.76 0.51 25.15
C ASP A 245 -16.53 -0.41 24.94
N GLY A 246 -15.34 0.15 25.13
CA GLY A 246 -14.11 -0.62 25.25
C GLY A 246 -13.63 -1.34 23.99
N GLU A 247 -13.97 -0.90 22.79
CA GLU A 247 -13.62 -1.49 21.49
C GLU A 247 -14.71 -2.32 20.80
N LEU A 248 -15.91 -2.35 21.35
CA LEU A 248 -17.03 -3.08 20.75
C LEU A 248 -17.67 -2.34 19.58
N GLU A 249 -17.67 -1.01 19.65
CA GLU A 249 -18.22 -0.13 18.60
C GLU A 249 -17.25 1.01 18.32
N MET A 250 -17.19 1.44 17.06
CA MET A 250 -16.36 2.57 16.63
C MET A 250 -17.11 3.46 15.63
N PHE A 251 -16.66 4.70 15.53
CA PHE A 251 -17.04 5.62 14.44
C PHE A 251 -15.86 6.51 14.06
N ARG A 252 -15.94 7.11 12.88
CA ARG A 252 -14.88 8.01 12.37
C ARG A 252 -15.11 9.45 12.87
N PRO A 253 -14.03 10.24 13.09
CA PRO A 253 -14.12 11.63 13.57
C PRO A 253 -15.01 12.55 12.73
N GLU A 254 -15.07 12.36 11.42
CA GLU A 254 -15.88 13.13 10.49
C GLU A 254 -17.39 12.88 10.64
N HIS A 255 -17.78 11.84 11.35
CA HIS A 255 -19.19 11.53 11.61
C HIS A 255 -19.72 12.18 12.90
N VAL A 256 -18.84 12.84 13.65
CA VAL A 256 -19.27 13.65 14.80
C VAL A 256 -20.01 14.89 14.31
N ARG A 257 -21.19 15.10 14.85
CA ARG A 257 -22.02 16.29 14.64
C ARG A 257 -22.14 17.08 15.94
N TRP A 258 -22.25 18.39 15.82
CA TRP A 258 -22.38 19.33 16.93
C TRP A 258 -23.83 19.71 17.21
N THR A 259 -24.75 19.28 16.34
CA THR A 259 -26.19 19.37 16.48
C THR A 259 -26.80 18.02 16.13
N GLY A 260 -27.74 17.54 16.93
CA GLY A 260 -28.31 16.21 16.76
C GLY A 260 -29.78 16.21 16.39
N THR A 261 -30.27 15.07 15.99
CA THR A 261 -31.69 14.73 15.80
C THR A 261 -32.13 13.71 16.86
N ALA A 262 -33.44 13.45 17.00
CA ALA A 262 -33.98 12.48 17.95
C ALA A 262 -33.48 11.03 17.72
N HIS A 263 -32.91 10.73 16.56
CA HIS A 263 -32.40 9.40 16.21
C HIS A 263 -30.89 9.24 16.42
N ASP A 264 -30.17 10.33 16.72
CA ASP A 264 -28.74 10.28 16.95
C ASP A 264 -28.41 9.84 18.39
N ARG A 265 -27.35 9.07 18.56
CA ARG A 265 -26.76 8.86 19.89
C ARG A 265 -25.98 10.11 20.28
N SER A 266 -26.03 10.49 21.56
CA SER A 266 -25.37 11.69 22.06
C SER A 266 -24.50 11.37 23.28
N TRP A 267 -23.42 12.15 23.41
CA TRP A 267 -22.52 12.07 24.55
C TRP A 267 -22.10 13.47 24.98
N GLU A 268 -22.03 13.66 26.27
CA GLU A 268 -21.46 14.85 26.86
C GLU A 268 -19.96 14.68 27.03
N GLY A 269 -19.23 15.76 26.85
CA GLY A 269 -17.79 15.74 26.99
C GLY A 269 -17.22 17.15 27.21
N LYS A 270 -15.93 17.20 27.40
CA LYS A 270 -15.17 18.45 27.61
C LYS A 270 -14.04 18.57 26.61
N VAL A 271 -13.92 19.73 25.99
CA VAL A 271 -12.81 20.03 25.06
C VAL A 271 -11.49 20.05 25.86
N ILE A 272 -10.55 19.20 25.49
CA ILE A 272 -9.21 19.14 26.12
C ILE A 272 -8.11 19.66 25.21
N HIS A 273 -8.32 19.67 23.89
CA HIS A 273 -7.36 20.23 22.92
C HIS A 273 -8.09 20.72 21.67
N THR A 274 -7.52 21.78 21.05
CA THR A 274 -7.97 22.33 19.76
C THR A 274 -6.75 22.67 18.91
N GLY A 275 -6.61 22.00 17.76
CA GLY A 275 -5.53 22.22 16.79
C GLY A 275 -6.05 22.71 15.44
N TYR A 276 -5.43 23.76 14.86
CA TYR A 276 -5.80 24.22 13.52
C TYR A 276 -5.11 23.39 12.44
N MET A 277 -5.89 22.90 11.48
CA MET A 277 -5.39 22.01 10.39
C MET A 277 -5.42 22.66 9.00
N GLY A 278 -5.55 23.98 8.92
CA GLY A 278 -5.63 24.74 7.67
C GLY A 278 -7.08 25.08 7.27
N GLU A 279 -7.93 24.12 7.07
CA GLU A 279 -9.34 24.32 6.65
C GLU A 279 -10.36 24.11 7.78
N ARG A 280 -9.97 23.47 8.87
CA ARG A 280 -10.82 23.12 10.02
C ARG A 280 -9.99 22.97 11.28
N TYR A 281 -10.67 22.92 12.41
CA TYR A 281 -10.05 22.58 13.70
C TYR A 281 -10.27 21.11 14.03
N GLU A 282 -9.21 20.47 14.51
CA GLU A 282 -9.26 19.18 15.16
C GLU A 282 -9.51 19.42 16.65
N ILE A 283 -10.55 18.81 17.16
CA ILE A 283 -11.00 18.96 18.55
C ILE A 283 -10.83 17.60 19.24
N HIS A 284 -10.09 17.58 20.36
CA HIS A 284 -10.06 16.42 21.25
C HIS A 284 -11.04 16.66 22.40
N ILE A 285 -11.92 15.70 22.62
CA ILE A 285 -13.01 15.76 23.59
C ILE A 285 -12.80 14.61 24.56
N GLU A 286 -12.71 14.91 25.85
CA GLU A 286 -12.77 13.90 26.90
C GLU A 286 -14.24 13.56 27.14
N VAL A 287 -14.61 12.30 26.89
CA VAL A 287 -15.98 11.77 27.03
C VAL A 287 -15.95 10.76 28.17
N GLU A 288 -16.82 10.96 29.16
CA GLU A 288 -16.89 10.09 30.33
C GLU A 288 -17.13 8.62 29.93
N ALA A 289 -16.41 7.70 30.55
CA ALA A 289 -16.39 6.26 30.29
C ALA A 289 -15.85 5.82 28.92
N HIS A 290 -15.62 6.75 27.96
CA HIS A 290 -15.17 6.40 26.60
C HIS A 290 -13.78 6.94 26.25
N GLY A 291 -13.19 7.80 27.11
CA GLY A 291 -11.86 8.37 26.92
C GLY A 291 -11.86 9.57 25.98
N VAL A 292 -10.77 9.71 25.19
CA VAL A 292 -10.59 10.88 24.33
C VAL A 292 -11.05 10.58 22.91
N TRP A 293 -12.00 11.38 22.45
CA TRP A 293 -12.50 11.34 21.07
C TRP A 293 -11.93 12.49 20.24
N THR A 294 -11.76 12.26 18.95
CA THR A 294 -11.40 13.28 17.96
C THR A 294 -12.65 13.68 17.18
N ALA A 295 -12.82 14.98 16.96
CA ALA A 295 -13.89 15.53 16.11
C ALA A 295 -13.34 16.69 15.28
N TYR A 296 -14.11 17.16 14.28
CA TYR A 296 -13.74 18.31 13.46
C TYR A 296 -14.78 19.42 13.61
N HIS A 297 -14.31 20.68 13.63
CA HIS A 297 -15.17 21.87 13.72
C HIS A 297 -14.63 22.98 12.81
N GLN A 298 -15.53 23.84 12.29
CA GLN A 298 -15.12 24.96 11.45
C GLN A 298 -14.51 26.12 12.26
N GLU A 299 -14.92 26.25 13.52
CA GLU A 299 -14.45 27.28 14.43
C GLU A 299 -13.64 26.70 15.58
N ARG A 300 -12.79 27.53 16.16
CA ARG A 300 -12.02 27.16 17.34
C ARG A 300 -12.92 27.05 18.57
N LEU A 301 -12.98 25.88 19.18
CA LEU A 301 -13.63 25.70 20.47
C LEU A 301 -12.62 25.92 21.62
N PRO A 302 -12.98 26.72 22.67
CA PRO A 302 -12.12 26.92 23.82
C PRO A 302 -11.86 25.62 24.58
N VAL A 303 -10.63 25.42 25.02
CA VAL A 303 -10.27 24.32 25.92
C VAL A 303 -11.01 24.50 27.25
N GLY A 304 -11.58 23.44 27.78
CA GLY A 304 -12.38 23.43 29.02
C GLY A 304 -13.89 23.59 28.76
N SER A 305 -14.32 23.93 27.53
CA SER A 305 -15.75 24.08 27.22
C SER A 305 -16.49 22.73 27.31
N PRO A 306 -17.67 22.68 27.93
CA PRO A 306 -18.57 21.54 27.83
C PRO A 306 -19.15 21.49 26.41
N VAL A 307 -19.28 20.30 25.87
CA VAL A 307 -19.85 20.06 24.53
C VAL A 307 -20.71 18.81 24.54
N THR A 308 -21.74 18.81 23.72
CA THR A 308 -22.50 17.60 23.41
C THR A 308 -22.24 17.23 21.96
N VAL A 309 -21.83 16.01 21.72
CA VAL A 309 -21.54 15.45 20.39
C VAL A 309 -22.57 14.40 20.02
N TYR A 310 -22.88 14.32 18.75
CA TYR A 310 -23.93 13.46 18.19
C TYR A 310 -23.36 12.60 17.08
N VAL A 311 -23.76 11.33 17.03
CA VAL A 311 -23.40 10.41 15.95
C VAL A 311 -24.63 9.61 15.54
N SER A 312 -24.88 9.59 14.23
CA SER A 312 -25.97 8.76 13.69
C SER A 312 -25.61 7.27 13.82
N PRO A 313 -26.57 6.41 14.26
CA PRO A 313 -26.34 4.96 14.39
C PRO A 313 -25.79 4.29 13.12
N GLN A 314 -26.15 4.78 11.95
CA GLN A 314 -25.65 4.27 10.66
C GLN A 314 -24.13 4.43 10.47
N HIS A 315 -23.47 5.30 11.23
CA HIS A 315 -22.03 5.55 11.19
C HIS A 315 -21.28 4.87 12.33
N ILE A 316 -22.00 4.17 13.21
CA ILE A 316 -21.41 3.38 14.29
C ILE A 316 -21.21 1.96 13.77
N HIS A 317 -19.97 1.52 13.73
CA HIS A 317 -19.60 0.19 13.29
C HIS A 317 -19.31 -0.71 14.48
N GLY A 318 -20.08 -1.82 14.60
CA GLY A 318 -19.83 -2.85 15.62
C GLY A 318 -18.64 -3.73 15.23
N MET A 319 -17.73 -3.96 16.16
CA MET A 319 -16.60 -4.87 15.98
C MET A 319 -17.01 -6.28 16.35
N ASN A 320 -17.23 -7.13 15.36
CA ASN A 320 -17.39 -8.56 15.61
C ASN A 320 -16.03 -9.15 16.01
N MET A 321 -15.92 -9.56 17.27
CA MET A 321 -14.77 -10.32 17.75
C MET A 321 -14.84 -11.73 17.14
N LYS A 322 -14.22 -11.92 15.97
CA LYS A 322 -13.94 -13.19 15.27
C LYS A 322 -15.13 -13.93 14.65
N GLU A 323 -15.30 -13.78 13.36
CA GLU A 323 -15.60 -14.93 12.48
C GLU A 323 -14.48 -14.98 11.44
N ASP A 324 -13.99 -16.19 11.11
CA ASP A 324 -12.89 -16.44 10.19
C ASP A 324 -13.13 -15.76 8.84
N ILE A 325 -12.22 -14.86 8.47
CA ILE A 325 -12.31 -14.12 7.22
C ILE A 325 -12.03 -15.09 6.08
N ALA A 326 -13.04 -15.42 5.32
CA ALA A 326 -12.88 -16.05 4.01
C ALA A 326 -12.19 -15.04 3.07
N VAL A 327 -10.94 -15.31 2.68
CA VAL A 327 -10.10 -14.52 1.77
C VAL A 327 -10.25 -14.98 0.34
#